data_68b31e31047a691bc2d008d39fab2f41
#
_entry.id   68b31e31047a691bc2d008d39fab2f41
#
_cell.length_a   1.000
_cell.length_b   1.000
_cell.length_c   1.000
_cell.angle_alpha   90.00
_cell.angle_beta   90.00
_cell.angle_gamma   90.00
#
_symmetry.space_group_name_H-M   'P 1'
#
loop_
_entity.id
_entity.type
_entity.pdbx_description
1 polymer ?
#
loop_
_entity_poly.entity_id
_entity_poly.type
_entity_poly.pdbx_seq_one_letter_code
_entity_poly.pdbx_strand_id
1 'polypeptide(L)'
;MTTLPHTDSVECEFHQGWLTVWFNQPERRNPLTDEVVADLQRICDALQDNRSIRGLTLRGRGGFFCAGGDLKGFKTMATASDDEVIAMSETIGRLLHTLDRLPMVTIAVIEGAAMAGGLGVACCCDVTIGTADAK
;
A
#
# COMPACT_ATOMS: atom_id res chain seq x y z
N MET A 1 12.96 -10.92 17.23
CA MET A 1 12.03 -11.18 16.13
C MET A 1 11.01 -10.06 16.11
N THR A 2 11.02 -9.21 15.09
CA THR A 2 10.03 -8.13 15.02
C THR A 2 8.69 -8.73 14.64
N THR A 3 7.73 -8.64 15.53
CA THR A 3 6.36 -9.10 15.25
C THR A 3 5.70 -8.09 14.31
N LEU A 4 5.21 -8.55 13.17
CA LEU A 4 4.42 -7.70 12.29
C LEU A 4 3.12 -7.27 12.99
N PRO A 5 2.64 -6.05 12.75
CA PRO A 5 1.38 -5.62 13.32
C PRO A 5 0.22 -6.45 12.78
N HIS A 6 -0.80 -6.66 13.61
CA HIS A 6 -2.06 -7.21 13.14
C HIS A 6 -2.73 -6.21 12.20
N THR A 7 -3.22 -6.68 11.06
CA THR A 7 -3.89 -5.88 10.03
C THR A 7 -5.19 -6.55 9.63
N ASP A 8 -6.25 -5.75 9.46
CA ASP A 8 -7.57 -6.24 9.08
C ASP A 8 -7.89 -5.94 7.60
N SER A 9 -7.28 -4.90 7.04
CA SER A 9 -7.58 -4.44 5.67
C SER A 9 -6.64 -4.98 4.61
N VAL A 10 -5.50 -5.53 5.01
CA VAL A 10 -4.51 -6.17 4.14
C VAL A 10 -4.06 -7.51 4.73
N GLU A 11 -3.68 -8.43 3.87
CA GLU A 11 -3.12 -9.71 4.29
C GLU A 11 -1.59 -9.68 4.22
N CYS A 12 -0.93 -10.30 5.19
CA CYS A 12 0.51 -10.47 5.22
C CYS A 12 0.88 -11.94 5.13
N GLU A 13 1.70 -12.30 4.16
CA GLU A 13 2.29 -13.63 4.00
C GLU A 13 3.80 -13.53 4.15
N PHE A 14 4.37 -14.30 5.07
CA PHE A 14 5.81 -14.34 5.28
C PHE A 14 6.37 -15.70 4.90
N HIS A 15 7.36 -15.71 4.03
CA HIS A 15 8.02 -16.94 3.60
C HIS A 15 9.52 -16.73 3.42
N GLN A 16 10.34 -17.45 4.15
CA GLN A 16 11.82 -17.48 4.02
C GLN A 16 12.48 -16.09 3.98
N GLY A 17 12.05 -15.17 4.85
CA GLY A 17 12.60 -13.82 4.91
C GLY A 17 11.98 -12.84 3.92
N TRP A 18 10.95 -13.24 3.19
CA TRP A 18 10.24 -12.39 2.26
C TRP A 18 8.82 -12.14 2.74
N LEU A 19 8.41 -10.87 2.79
CA LEU A 19 7.04 -10.47 3.14
C LEU A 19 6.27 -10.13 1.87
N THR A 20 5.09 -10.71 1.72
CA THR A 20 4.11 -10.28 0.71
C THR A 20 2.92 -9.66 1.42
N VAL A 21 2.58 -8.44 1.05
CA VAL A 21 1.39 -7.72 1.52
C VAL A 21 0.39 -7.67 0.38
N TRP A 22 -0.83 -8.15 0.67
CA TRP A 22 -1.92 -8.21 -0.29
C TRP A 22 -2.99 -7.18 0.07
N PHE A 23 -3.32 -6.31 -0.88
CA PHE A 23 -4.60 -5.61 -0.83
C PHE A 23 -5.72 -6.64 -0.96
N ASN A 24 -6.68 -6.63 -0.07
CA ASN A 24 -7.67 -7.70 0.04
C ASN A 24 -9.12 -7.19 0.10
N GLN A 25 -9.49 -6.31 -0.81
CA GLN A 25 -10.86 -5.90 -1.11
C GLN A 25 -11.12 -5.99 -2.62
N PRO A 26 -11.00 -7.19 -3.21
CA PRO A 26 -11.07 -7.37 -4.67
C PRO A 26 -12.43 -6.97 -5.26
N GLU A 27 -13.51 -7.13 -4.52
CA GLU A 27 -14.87 -6.71 -4.91
C GLU A 27 -15.01 -5.20 -5.12
N ARG A 28 -14.09 -4.43 -4.53
CA ARG A 28 -14.00 -2.97 -4.66
C ARG A 28 -12.78 -2.53 -5.49
N ARG A 29 -12.06 -3.46 -6.11
CA ARG A 29 -10.81 -3.23 -6.85
C ARG A 29 -9.69 -2.66 -5.98
N ASN A 30 -9.64 -3.09 -4.71
CA ASN A 30 -8.58 -2.76 -3.76
C ASN A 30 -8.35 -1.24 -3.61
N PRO A 31 -9.33 -0.46 -3.12
CA PRO A 31 -9.15 0.97 -2.91
C PRO A 31 -8.20 1.25 -1.75
N LEU A 32 -7.52 2.40 -1.79
CA LEU A 32 -6.77 2.94 -0.67
C LEU A 32 -7.74 3.64 0.29
N THR A 33 -8.37 2.84 1.15
CA THR A 33 -9.18 3.36 2.26
C THR A 33 -8.27 3.89 3.37
N ASP A 34 -8.84 4.64 4.32
CA ASP A 34 -8.08 5.13 5.48
C ASP A 34 -7.49 3.97 6.29
N GLU A 35 -8.23 2.86 6.42
CA GLU A 35 -7.76 1.64 7.09
C GLU A 35 -6.59 1.00 6.36
N VAL A 36 -6.64 0.90 5.03
CA VAL A 36 -5.54 0.35 4.21
C VAL A 36 -4.29 1.22 4.35
N VAL A 37 -4.44 2.53 4.29
CA VAL A 37 -3.31 3.47 4.46
C VAL A 37 -2.70 3.33 5.85
N ALA A 38 -3.53 3.25 6.90
CA ALA A 38 -3.07 3.09 8.27
C ALA A 38 -2.37 1.74 8.48
N ASP A 39 -2.90 0.66 7.94
CA ASP A 39 -2.30 -0.68 8.03
C ASP A 39 -0.96 -0.75 7.30
N LEU A 40 -0.88 -0.20 6.08
CA LEU A 40 0.38 -0.12 5.34
C LEU A 40 1.41 0.72 6.08
N GLN A 41 1.01 1.85 6.68
CA GLN A 41 1.93 2.68 7.47
C GLN A 41 2.48 1.90 8.66
N ARG A 42 1.64 1.19 9.41
CA ARG A 42 2.08 0.36 10.54
C ARG A 42 3.04 -0.75 10.12
N ILE A 43 2.78 -1.40 8.98
CA ILE A 43 3.69 -2.40 8.41
C ILE A 43 5.02 -1.75 8.06
N CYS A 44 5.02 -0.65 7.31
CA CYS A 44 6.23 0.05 6.90
C CYS A 44 7.04 0.54 8.10
N ASP A 45 6.39 1.08 9.13
CA ASP A 45 7.06 1.50 10.37
C ASP A 45 7.74 0.32 11.06
N ALA A 46 7.11 -0.86 11.10
CA ALA A 46 7.70 -2.07 11.68
C ALA A 46 8.87 -2.62 10.84
N LEU A 47 8.91 -2.32 9.55
CA LEU A 47 9.96 -2.79 8.64
C LEU A 47 11.20 -1.90 8.61
N GLN A 48 11.11 -0.62 9.02
CA GLN A 48 12.21 0.34 8.89
C GLN A 48 13.52 -0.13 9.52
N ASP A 49 13.45 -0.75 10.69
CA ASP A 49 14.61 -1.23 11.43
C ASP A 49 14.77 -2.77 11.37
N ASN A 50 13.95 -3.44 10.57
CA ASN A 50 13.95 -4.90 10.49
C ASN A 50 14.92 -5.41 9.44
N ARG A 51 16.06 -5.96 9.88
CA ARG A 51 17.09 -6.53 9.01
C ARG A 51 16.89 -8.02 8.69
N SER A 52 15.91 -8.67 9.29
CA SER A 52 15.59 -10.08 9.02
C SER A 52 14.68 -10.27 7.80
N ILE A 53 13.97 -9.22 7.40
CA ILE A 53 13.14 -9.22 6.19
C ILE A 53 13.98 -8.70 5.02
N ARG A 54 14.16 -9.56 4.01
CA ARG A 54 15.03 -9.29 2.86
C ARG A 54 14.32 -8.61 1.70
N GLY A 55 13.00 -8.70 1.65
CA GLY A 55 12.20 -8.09 0.60
C GLY A 55 10.74 -8.00 0.96
N LEU A 56 10.08 -7.03 0.33
CA LEU A 56 8.66 -6.77 0.42
C LEU A 56 8.05 -6.82 -0.97
N THR A 57 6.97 -7.57 -1.14
CA THR A 57 6.14 -7.53 -2.34
C THR A 57 4.76 -6.98 -2.00
N LEU A 58 4.28 -6.02 -2.80
CA LEU A 58 2.91 -5.54 -2.75
C LEU A 58 2.13 -6.13 -3.92
N ARG A 59 0.97 -6.71 -3.63
CA ARG A 59 0.08 -7.32 -4.63
C ARG A 59 -1.39 -7.03 -4.30
N GLY A 60 -2.26 -7.26 -5.26
CA GLY A 60 -3.71 -7.19 -5.07
C GLY A 60 -4.37 -8.55 -5.26
N ARG A 61 -5.28 -8.92 -4.36
CA ARG A 61 -6.16 -10.09 -4.57
C ARG A 61 -7.16 -9.80 -5.70
N GLY A 62 -7.63 -10.86 -6.34
CA GLY A 62 -8.67 -10.78 -7.37
C GLY A 62 -8.23 -10.23 -8.72
N GLY A 63 -6.92 -10.21 -9.02
CA GLY A 63 -6.41 -9.78 -10.32
C GLY A 63 -6.50 -8.27 -10.56
N PHE A 64 -6.48 -7.46 -9.50
CA PHE A 64 -6.44 -6.00 -9.57
C PHE A 64 -5.51 -5.45 -8.48
N PHE A 65 -4.52 -4.66 -8.86
CA PHE A 65 -3.54 -4.17 -7.89
C PHE A 65 -4.17 -3.17 -6.91
N CYS A 66 -4.57 -2.00 -7.39
CA CYS A 66 -5.15 -0.97 -6.53
C CYS A 66 -5.86 0.11 -7.37
N ALA A 67 -7.11 0.39 -7.00
CA ALA A 67 -7.94 1.40 -7.67
C ALA A 67 -7.59 2.86 -7.31
N GLY A 68 -6.72 3.06 -6.32
CA GLY A 68 -6.43 4.39 -5.79
C GLY A 68 -7.42 4.80 -4.71
N GLY A 69 -7.63 6.10 -4.54
CA GLY A 69 -8.46 6.64 -3.46
C GLY A 69 -9.88 6.10 -3.42
N ASP A 70 -10.43 5.99 -2.21
CA ASP A 70 -11.81 5.56 -1.99
C ASP A 70 -12.79 6.68 -2.37
N LEU A 71 -13.82 6.36 -3.16
CA LEU A 71 -14.88 7.32 -3.54
C LEU A 71 -15.62 7.91 -2.34
N LYS A 72 -15.74 7.17 -1.24
CA LYS A 72 -16.32 7.69 0.01
C LYS A 72 -15.44 8.77 0.61
N GLY A 73 -14.13 8.58 0.58
CA GLY A 73 -13.15 9.56 1.03
C GLY A 73 -13.25 10.86 0.23
N PHE A 74 -13.43 10.80 -1.09
CA PHE A 74 -13.60 12.00 -1.92
C PHE A 74 -14.87 12.79 -1.57
N LYS A 75 -15.97 12.12 -1.24
CA LYS A 75 -17.19 12.80 -0.79
C LYS A 75 -16.97 13.52 0.54
N THR A 76 -16.23 12.93 1.45
CA THR A 76 -15.85 13.54 2.72
C THR A 76 -14.93 14.75 2.48
N MET A 77 -13.97 14.65 1.56
CA MET A 77 -13.06 15.75 1.20
C MET A 77 -13.81 16.96 0.63
N ALA A 78 -14.90 16.73 -0.09
CA ALA A 78 -15.69 17.84 -0.69
C ALA A 78 -16.32 18.79 0.36
N THR A 79 -16.48 18.31 1.59
CA THR A 79 -17.04 19.09 2.72
C THR A 79 -16.03 19.32 3.85
N ALA A 80 -14.80 18.85 3.69
CA ALA A 80 -13.72 19.00 4.67
C ALA A 80 -13.15 20.41 4.66
N SER A 81 -12.63 20.85 5.81
CA SER A 81 -11.86 22.09 5.91
C SER A 81 -10.49 21.94 5.24
N ASP A 82 -9.84 23.05 4.93
CA ASP A 82 -8.48 23.04 4.35
C ASP A 82 -7.49 22.29 5.25
N ASP A 83 -7.59 22.46 6.57
CA ASP A 83 -6.73 21.76 7.53
C ASP A 83 -6.93 20.24 7.50
N GLU A 84 -8.17 19.78 7.36
CA GLU A 84 -8.48 18.35 7.21
C GLU A 84 -7.94 17.78 5.90
N VAL A 85 -8.05 18.51 4.79
CA VAL A 85 -7.50 18.10 3.48
C VAL A 85 -5.98 18.02 3.54
N ILE A 86 -5.32 18.99 4.18
CA ILE A 86 -3.87 18.99 4.39
C ILE A 86 -3.46 17.76 5.21
N ALA A 87 -4.14 17.50 6.32
CA ALA A 87 -3.84 16.34 7.19
C ALA A 87 -3.98 15.00 6.45
N MET A 88 -5.01 14.85 5.62
CA MET A 88 -5.19 13.65 4.78
C MET A 88 -4.06 13.51 3.76
N SER A 89 -3.65 14.60 3.12
CA SER A 89 -2.55 14.60 2.16
C SER A 89 -1.21 14.26 2.81
N GLU A 90 -0.97 14.77 4.01
CA GLU A 90 0.23 14.45 4.80
C GLU A 90 0.28 12.96 5.19
N THR A 91 -0.86 12.37 5.54
CA THR A 91 -0.96 10.94 5.88
C THR A 91 -0.54 10.05 4.72
N ILE A 92 -1.05 10.33 3.52
CA ILE A 92 -0.67 9.60 2.29
C ILE A 92 0.81 9.87 1.95
N GLY A 93 1.23 11.12 2.00
CA GLY A 93 2.61 11.52 1.73
C GLY A 93 3.61 10.83 2.65
N ARG A 94 3.26 10.70 3.94
CA ARG A 94 4.08 9.99 4.92
C ARG A 94 4.21 8.51 4.58
N LEU A 95 3.11 7.85 4.21
CA LEU A 95 3.15 6.44 3.79
C LEU A 95 4.09 6.25 2.59
N LEU A 96 3.92 7.05 1.54
CA LEU A 96 4.74 6.96 0.34
C LEU A 96 6.22 7.21 0.66
N HIS A 97 6.52 8.21 1.46
CA HIS A 97 7.89 8.50 1.91
C HIS A 97 8.49 7.34 2.71
N THR A 98 7.74 6.75 3.64
CA THR A 98 8.21 5.63 4.44
C THR A 98 8.47 4.39 3.57
N LEU A 99 7.57 4.10 2.63
CA LEU A 99 7.71 2.98 1.69
C LEU A 99 8.96 3.13 0.80
N ASP A 100 9.17 4.32 0.23
CA ASP A 100 10.32 4.63 -0.62
C ASP A 100 11.66 4.43 0.10
N ARG A 101 11.68 4.59 1.41
CA ARG A 101 12.90 4.53 2.23
C ARG A 101 13.10 3.23 2.99
N LEU A 102 12.31 2.21 2.72
CA LEU A 102 12.49 0.90 3.38
C LEU A 102 13.88 0.32 3.08
N PRO A 103 14.50 -0.34 4.07
CA PRO A 103 15.88 -0.84 3.94
C PRO A 103 16.01 -2.13 3.12
N MET A 104 14.90 -2.76 2.73
CA MET A 104 14.88 -3.97 1.92
C MET A 104 14.39 -3.67 0.51
N VAL A 105 14.61 -4.60 -0.41
CA VAL A 105 14.05 -4.55 -1.77
C VAL A 105 12.53 -4.55 -1.71
N THR A 106 11.91 -3.64 -2.45
CA THR A 106 10.46 -3.54 -2.58
C THR A 106 10.02 -3.78 -4.03
N ILE A 107 9.01 -4.62 -4.20
CA ILE A 107 8.47 -5.01 -5.51
C ILE A 107 6.96 -4.77 -5.53
N ALA A 108 6.45 -4.05 -6.52
CA ALA A 108 5.03 -4.01 -6.82
C ALA A 108 4.73 -4.97 -7.97
N VAL A 109 3.79 -5.89 -7.76
CA VAL A 109 3.30 -6.79 -8.81
C VAL A 109 1.91 -6.33 -9.23
N ILE A 110 1.82 -5.77 -10.43
CA ILE A 110 0.59 -5.20 -10.97
C ILE A 110 -0.09 -6.20 -11.90
N GLU A 111 -1.20 -6.74 -11.42
CA GLU A 111 -2.17 -7.45 -12.23
C GLU A 111 -3.38 -6.52 -12.41
N GLY A 112 -4.00 -6.50 -13.58
CA GLY A 112 -5.10 -5.60 -13.89
C GLY A 112 -4.66 -4.14 -13.98
N ALA A 113 -4.86 -3.36 -12.93
CA ALA A 113 -4.52 -1.94 -12.97
C ALA A 113 -3.98 -1.39 -11.64
N ALA A 114 -3.15 -0.36 -11.74
CA ALA A 114 -2.73 0.51 -10.66
C ALA A 114 -3.14 1.95 -10.99
N MET A 115 -4.12 2.48 -10.29
CA MET A 115 -4.73 3.78 -10.62
C MET A 115 -4.46 4.81 -9.53
N ALA A 116 -4.29 6.06 -9.93
CA ALA A 116 -4.15 7.20 -9.02
C ALA A 116 -3.16 6.92 -7.87
N GLY A 117 -3.61 6.95 -6.61
CA GLY A 117 -2.77 6.64 -5.45
C GLY A 117 -2.18 5.23 -5.47
N GLY A 118 -2.84 4.26 -6.11
CA GLY A 118 -2.30 2.91 -6.31
C GLY A 118 -1.07 2.90 -7.20
N LEU A 119 -1.04 3.74 -8.25
CA LEU A 119 0.15 3.95 -9.04
C LEU A 119 1.24 4.63 -8.21
N GLY A 120 0.89 5.59 -7.36
CA GLY A 120 1.83 6.23 -6.44
C GLY A 120 2.53 5.23 -5.53
N VAL A 121 1.78 4.30 -4.95
CA VAL A 121 2.34 3.20 -4.14
C VAL A 121 3.29 2.33 -4.97
N ALA A 122 2.89 1.93 -6.17
CA ALA A 122 3.74 1.14 -7.05
C ALA A 122 5.04 1.85 -7.43
N CYS A 123 4.98 3.15 -7.72
CA CYS A 123 6.14 3.98 -8.06
C CYS A 123 7.13 4.16 -6.90
N CYS A 124 6.71 4.00 -5.66
CA CYS A 124 7.59 4.04 -4.48
C CYS A 124 8.32 2.72 -4.23
N CYS A 125 7.99 1.66 -4.95
CA CYS A 125 8.75 0.40 -4.90
C CYS A 125 9.98 0.47 -5.80
N ASP A 126 11.02 -0.29 -5.44
CA ASP A 126 12.26 -0.34 -6.23
C ASP A 126 12.05 -0.96 -7.61
N VAL A 127 11.18 -1.96 -7.69
CA VAL A 127 10.86 -2.70 -8.92
C VAL A 127 9.35 -2.79 -9.09
N THR A 128 8.89 -2.54 -10.30
CA THR A 128 7.49 -2.76 -10.70
C THR A 128 7.44 -3.82 -11.79
N ILE A 129 6.66 -4.86 -11.55
CA ILE A 129 6.42 -5.95 -12.51
C ILE A 129 4.93 -5.92 -12.84
N GLY A 130 4.60 -5.86 -14.11
CA GLY A 130 3.21 -5.88 -14.57
C GLY A 130 2.95 -7.06 -15.51
N THR A 131 1.70 -7.53 -15.53
CA THR A 131 1.22 -8.41 -16.61
C THR A 131 1.18 -7.63 -17.91
N ALA A 132 1.22 -8.31 -19.07
CA ALA A 132 1.28 -7.65 -20.38
C ALA A 132 0.06 -6.73 -20.66
N ASP A 133 -1.07 -7.00 -20.02
CA ASP A 133 -2.33 -6.25 -20.12
C ASP A 133 -2.54 -5.26 -18.96
N ALA A 134 -1.58 -5.11 -18.03
CA ALA A 134 -1.67 -4.19 -16.90
C ALA A 134 -1.79 -2.74 -17.37
N LYS A 135 -2.57 -1.95 -16.63
CA LYS A 135 -2.83 -0.53 -16.91
C LYS A 135 -2.49 0.35 -15.72
#